data_4e0ddb5f0f2356d11efb7a583ee6f1c1
#
_entry.id   4e0ddb5f0f2356d11efb7a583ee6f1c1
#
_cell.length_a   1.000
_cell.length_b   1.000
_cell.length_c   1.000
_cell.angle_alpha   90.00
_cell.angle_beta   90.00
_cell.angle_gamma   90.00
#
_symmetry.space_group_name_H-M   'P 1'
#
loop_
_entity.id
_entity.type
_entity.pdbx_description
1 polymer ?
#
loop_
_entity_poly.entity_id
_entity_poly.type
_entity_poly.pdbx_seq_one_letter_code
_entity_poly.pdbx_strand_id
1 'polypeptide(L)' 'MEDQPTHLWTLRRSGREVACLVKLVPDGIEIHIAYDGAAVMTRVFDTGDEALAWATKTRGERKARGWQEI' A
#
# COMPACT_ATOMS: atom_id res chain seq x y z
N MET A 1 16.61 12.69 -11.11
CA MET A 1 16.43 11.56 -10.18
C MET A 1 14.98 11.12 -10.19
N GLU A 2 14.75 9.84 -10.29
CA GLU A 2 13.40 9.33 -10.36
C GLU A 2 12.82 9.12 -8.97
N ASP A 3 11.55 9.50 -8.85
CA ASP A 3 10.82 9.27 -7.62
C ASP A 3 10.29 7.84 -7.63
N GLN A 4 10.94 6.99 -6.85
CA GLN A 4 10.52 5.61 -6.77
C GLN A 4 9.56 5.42 -5.60
N PRO A 5 8.53 4.58 -5.75
CA PRO A 5 7.63 4.31 -4.66
C PRO A 5 8.39 3.69 -3.48
N THR A 6 7.98 4.07 -2.28
CA THR A 6 8.50 3.47 -1.06
C THR A 6 7.58 2.33 -0.65
N HIS A 7 8.16 1.17 -0.42
CA HIS A 7 7.42 0.00 0.03
C HIS A 7 7.07 0.15 1.51
N LEU A 8 5.79 0.00 1.84
CA LEU A 8 5.32 0.08 3.23
C LEU A 8 5.15 -1.30 3.85
N TRP A 9 4.46 -2.20 3.18
CA TRP A 9 4.27 -3.55 3.70
C TRP A 9 3.89 -4.50 2.57
N THR A 10 4.13 -5.78 2.83
CA THR A 10 3.69 -6.86 1.94
C THR A 10 3.04 -7.94 2.80
N LEU A 11 1.91 -8.44 2.33
CA LEU A 11 1.18 -9.52 2.99
C LEU A 11 1.05 -10.69 2.04
N ARG A 12 0.99 -11.89 2.60
CA ARG A 12 0.87 -13.12 1.81
C ARG A 12 -0.26 -13.98 2.34
N ARG A 13 -0.99 -14.58 1.43
CA ARG A 13 -2.04 -15.54 1.76
C ARG A 13 -2.20 -16.51 0.61
N SER A 14 -2.09 -17.84 0.90
CA SER A 14 -2.36 -18.89 -0.08
C SER A 14 -1.56 -18.71 -1.38
N GLY A 15 -0.28 -18.32 -1.24
CA GLY A 15 0.60 -18.14 -2.39
C GLY A 15 0.41 -16.83 -3.14
N ARG A 16 -0.48 -15.98 -2.69
CA ARG A 16 -0.71 -14.67 -3.29
C ARG A 16 -0.14 -13.58 -2.43
N GLU A 17 0.25 -12.47 -3.06
CA GLU A 17 0.85 -11.34 -2.36
C GLU A 17 0.12 -10.05 -2.65
N VAL A 18 -0.01 -9.22 -1.63
CA VAL A 18 -0.51 -7.86 -1.77
C VAL A 18 0.52 -6.93 -1.14
N ALA A 19 0.88 -5.87 -1.84
CA ALA A 19 1.87 -4.91 -1.37
C ALA A 19 1.30 -3.51 -1.39
N CYS A 20 1.76 -2.68 -0.45
CA CYS A 20 1.38 -1.29 -0.37
C CYS A 20 2.62 -0.43 -0.60
N LEU A 21 2.53 0.49 -1.54
CA LEU A 21 3.62 1.39 -1.87
C LEU A 21 3.12 2.83 -1.79
N VAL A 22 4.02 3.74 -1.46
CA VAL A 22 3.68 5.15 -1.34
C VAL A 22 4.64 5.96 -2.19
N LYS A 23 4.11 7.01 -2.83
CA LYS A 23 4.88 7.87 -3.71
C LYS A 23 4.43 9.31 -3.52
N LEU A 24 5.39 10.23 -3.48
CA LEU A 24 5.07 11.66 -3.47
C LEU A 24 4.70 12.09 -4.88
N VAL A 25 3.58 12.79 -5.00
CA VAL A 25 3.12 13.32 -6.28
C VAL A 25 2.78 14.79 -6.09
N PRO A 26 2.65 15.58 -7.18
CA PRO A 26 2.36 17.00 -7.02
C PRO A 26 1.09 17.30 -6.25
N ASP A 27 0.08 16.44 -6.34
CA ASP A 27 -1.20 16.64 -5.67
C ASP A 27 -1.26 16.07 -4.26
N GLY A 28 -0.18 15.43 -3.77
CA GLY A 28 -0.17 14.90 -2.43
C GLY A 28 0.63 13.62 -2.29
N ILE A 29 0.06 12.66 -1.57
CA ILE A 29 0.68 11.37 -1.31
C ILE A 29 -0.13 10.29 -2.00
N GLU A 30 0.49 9.56 -2.93
CA GLU A 30 -0.19 8.52 -3.69
C GLU A 30 0.11 7.15 -3.10
N ILE A 31 -0.94 6.40 -2.78
CA ILE A 31 -0.81 5.02 -2.30
C ILE A 31 -1.18 4.09 -3.45
N HIS A 32 -0.33 3.11 -3.67
CA HIS A 32 -0.58 2.05 -4.65
C HIS A 32 -0.74 0.73 -3.93
N ILE A 33 -1.78 -0.01 -4.27
CA ILE A 33 -1.94 -1.39 -3.82
C ILE A 33 -1.68 -2.28 -5.02
N ALA A 34 -0.68 -3.15 -4.89
CA ALA A 34 -0.31 -4.09 -5.93
C ALA A 34 -0.69 -5.50 -5.49
N TYR A 35 -1.33 -6.26 -6.38
CA TYR A 35 -1.74 -7.62 -6.13
C TYR A 35 -0.97 -8.52 -7.08
N ASP A 36 -0.14 -9.41 -6.52
CA ASP A 36 0.75 -10.29 -7.31
C ASP A 36 1.59 -9.50 -8.32
N GLY A 37 2.06 -8.32 -7.88
CA GLY A 37 2.93 -7.48 -8.69
C GLY A 37 2.23 -6.52 -9.62
N ALA A 38 0.89 -6.59 -9.72
CA ALA A 38 0.13 -5.71 -10.61
C ALA A 38 -0.63 -4.67 -9.78
N ALA A 39 -0.50 -3.40 -10.11
CA ALA A 39 -1.22 -2.35 -9.41
C ALA A 39 -2.71 -2.49 -9.67
N VAL A 40 -3.51 -2.63 -8.61
CA VAL A 40 -4.95 -2.81 -8.71
C VAL A 40 -5.74 -1.64 -8.17
N MET A 41 -5.09 -0.78 -7.37
CA MET A 41 -5.75 0.38 -6.81
C MET A 41 -4.72 1.48 -6.58
N THR A 42 -5.11 2.72 -6.85
CA THR A 42 -4.32 3.90 -6.59
C THR A 42 -5.21 4.92 -5.90
N ARG A 43 -4.67 5.55 -4.86
CA ARG A 43 -5.43 6.55 -4.10
C ARG A 43 -4.50 7.67 -3.68
N VAL A 44 -4.95 8.92 -3.80
CA VAL A 44 -4.17 10.09 -3.45
C VAL A 44 -4.75 10.73 -2.18
N PHE A 45 -3.87 11.08 -1.25
CA PHE A 45 -4.23 11.73 0.01
C PHE A 45 -3.55 13.09 0.08
N ASP A 46 -4.17 14.03 0.80
CA ASP A 46 -3.61 15.37 0.95
C ASP A 46 -2.38 15.39 1.85
N THR A 47 -2.31 14.51 2.83
CA THR A 47 -1.21 14.50 3.80
C THR A 47 -0.67 13.10 3.99
N GLY A 48 0.60 13.03 4.44
CA GLY A 48 1.22 11.75 4.77
C GLY A 48 0.52 11.05 5.92
N ASP A 49 0.03 11.80 6.90
CA ASP A 49 -0.67 11.21 8.04
C ASP A 49 -1.92 10.48 7.60
N GLU A 50 -2.69 11.08 6.69
CA GLU A 50 -3.89 10.43 6.17
C GLU A 50 -3.54 9.18 5.37
N ALA A 51 -2.50 9.26 4.54
CA ALA A 51 -2.06 8.14 3.73
C ALA A 51 -1.61 6.98 4.60
N LEU A 52 -0.78 7.26 5.61
CA LEU A 52 -0.27 6.22 6.51
C LEU A 52 -1.38 5.61 7.35
N ALA A 53 -2.33 6.42 7.81
CA ALA A 53 -3.47 5.92 8.58
C ALA A 53 -4.29 4.95 7.73
N TRP A 54 -4.55 5.29 6.49
CA TRP A 54 -5.29 4.43 5.57
C TRP A 54 -4.53 3.13 5.29
N ALA A 55 -3.22 3.25 5.06
CA ALA A 55 -2.38 2.07 4.79
C ALA A 55 -2.35 1.12 5.98
N THR A 56 -2.22 1.67 7.19
CA THR A 56 -2.22 0.87 8.41
C THR A 56 -3.56 0.18 8.62
N LYS A 57 -4.66 0.90 8.39
CA LYS A 57 -6.00 0.34 8.52
C LYS A 57 -6.21 -0.80 7.53
N THR A 58 -5.79 -0.59 6.28
CA THR A 58 -5.93 -1.60 5.23
C THR A 58 -5.12 -2.85 5.57
N ARG A 59 -3.89 -2.66 6.09
CA ARG A 59 -3.08 -3.79 6.54
C ARG A 59 -3.80 -4.60 7.62
N GLY A 60 -4.34 -3.90 8.62
CA GLY A 60 -5.05 -4.57 9.70
C GLY A 60 -6.28 -5.34 9.25
N GLU A 61 -7.03 -4.76 8.31
CA GLU A 61 -8.21 -5.43 7.77
C GLU A 61 -7.85 -6.71 7.04
N ARG A 62 -6.76 -6.69 6.27
CA ARG A 62 -6.33 -7.88 5.55
C ARG A 62 -5.78 -8.93 6.50
N LYS A 63 -5.02 -8.52 7.53
CA LYS A 63 -4.51 -9.46 8.53
C LYS A 63 -5.67 -10.15 9.24
N ALA A 64 -6.75 -9.43 9.50
CA ALA A 64 -7.95 -10.01 10.11
C ALA A 64 -8.61 -11.05 9.20
N ARG A 65 -8.32 -11.00 7.91
CA ARG A 65 -8.85 -11.96 6.93
C ARG A 65 -7.88 -13.10 6.63
N GLY A 66 -6.82 -13.23 7.41
CA GLY A 66 -5.88 -14.34 7.25
C GLY A 66 -4.62 -14.02 6.47
N TRP A 67 -4.43 -12.77 6.04
CA TRP A 67 -3.19 -12.37 5.38
C TRP A 67 -2.10 -12.23 6.43
N GLN A 68 -0.89 -12.67 6.08
CA GLN A 68 0.25 -12.62 6.98
C GLN A 68 1.32 -11.69 6.43
N GLU A 69 1.90 -10.89 7.31
CA GLU A 69 2.97 -9.97 6.93
C GLU A 69 4.28 -10.73 6.74
N ILE A 70 4.99 -10.38 5.67
CA ILE A 70 6.29 -10.99 5.37
C ILE A 70 7.39 -9.94 5.35
#